data_72c512ab1eaffb744eb1cd4185ab8277
#
_entry.id   72c512ab1eaffb744eb1cd4185ab8277
#
_cell.length_a   1.000
_cell.length_b   1.000
_cell.length_c   1.000
_cell.angle_alpha   90.00
_cell.angle_beta   90.00
_cell.angle_gamma   90.00
#
_symmetry.space_group_name_H-M   'P 1'
#
loop_
_entity.id
_entity.type
_entity.pdbx_description
1 polymer ?
#
loop_
_entity_poly.entity_id
_entity_poly.type
_entity_poly.pdbx_seq_one_letter_code
_entity_poly.pdbx_strand_id
1 'polypeptide(L)'
;MADSKIIQEALEREKFLVIGALKKELELQKHIGKGTLRDGFYHKIVSTPDNIFLYIMNDTPYMWLVNDGKSTGVNASYNAIDSWTYDKEKRGELRFGSEHERANFVNTVKSNLEDSYYTAGGKLVAERRYFFIDFARESWKKGGAIKRIEDSIVKDVQDIVSKGLVKKEIKLTIG
;
A
#
# COMPACT_ATOMS: atom_id res chain seq x y z
N MET A 1 -22.59 -4.16 20.74
CA MET A 1 -21.91 -5.30 20.05
C MET A 1 -22.34 -5.50 18.58
N ALA A 2 -23.59 -5.22 18.17
CA ALA A 2 -23.98 -5.29 16.74
C ALA A 2 -23.27 -4.22 15.89
N ASP A 3 -23.11 -3.03 16.42
CA ASP A 3 -22.53 -1.89 15.70
C ASP A 3 -21.06 -2.11 15.30
N SER A 4 -20.27 -2.80 16.15
CA SER A 4 -18.87 -3.05 15.86
C SER A 4 -18.69 -4.03 14.69
N LYS A 5 -19.60 -4.98 14.50
CA LYS A 5 -19.56 -5.95 13.40
C LYS A 5 -19.83 -5.28 12.06
N ILE A 6 -20.81 -4.39 11.99
CA ILE A 6 -21.14 -3.64 10.76
C ILE A 6 -19.95 -2.81 10.30
N ILE A 7 -19.32 -2.09 11.23
CA ILE A 7 -18.14 -1.27 10.92
C ILE A 7 -16.96 -2.17 10.46
N GLN A 8 -16.74 -3.30 11.12
CA GLN A 8 -15.70 -4.25 10.69
C GLN A 8 -15.94 -4.75 9.27
N GLU A 9 -17.18 -5.13 8.93
CA GLU A 9 -17.54 -5.60 7.60
C GLU A 9 -17.38 -4.50 6.53
N ALA A 10 -17.67 -3.25 6.85
CA ALA A 10 -17.43 -2.11 5.97
C ALA A 10 -15.92 -1.91 5.71
N LEU A 11 -15.08 -2.00 6.76
CA LEU A 11 -13.63 -1.90 6.63
C LEU A 11 -13.03 -3.09 5.88
N GLU A 12 -13.59 -4.29 6.06
CA GLU A 12 -13.20 -5.49 5.30
C GLU A 12 -13.42 -5.32 3.79
N ARG A 13 -14.48 -4.60 3.39
CA ARG A 13 -14.73 -4.27 1.97
C ARG A 13 -13.72 -3.25 1.42
N GLU A 14 -13.33 -2.26 2.22
CA GLU A 14 -12.39 -1.20 1.81
C GLU A 14 -10.92 -1.66 1.75
N LYS A 15 -10.52 -2.71 2.47
CA LYS A 15 -9.12 -3.16 2.53
C LYS A 15 -8.48 -3.39 1.16
N PHE A 16 -9.22 -3.97 0.23
CA PHE A 16 -8.73 -4.24 -1.12
C PHE A 16 -8.50 -2.98 -1.91
N LEU A 17 -9.33 -1.95 -1.71
CA LEU A 17 -9.19 -0.66 -2.39
C LEU A 17 -7.97 0.11 -1.86
N VAL A 18 -7.72 0.07 -0.55
CA VAL A 18 -6.52 0.67 0.05
C VAL A 18 -5.25 -0.02 -0.45
N ILE A 19 -5.22 -1.36 -0.37
CA ILE A 19 -4.08 -2.14 -0.87
C ILE A 19 -3.89 -1.91 -2.38
N GLY A 20 -4.96 -1.87 -3.14
CA GLY A 20 -4.92 -1.55 -4.57
C GLY A 20 -4.34 -0.17 -4.85
N ALA A 21 -4.69 0.84 -4.06
CA ALA A 21 -4.12 2.19 -4.18
C ALA A 21 -2.61 2.20 -3.88
N LEU A 22 -2.16 1.48 -2.85
CA LEU A 22 -0.73 1.34 -2.52
C LEU A 22 0.06 0.66 -3.64
N LYS A 23 -0.46 -0.45 -4.16
CA LYS A 23 0.16 -1.17 -5.29
C LYS A 23 0.27 -0.30 -6.53
N LYS A 24 -0.82 0.40 -6.88
CA LYS A 24 -0.86 1.31 -8.02
C LYS A 24 0.13 2.45 -7.87
N GLU A 25 0.27 3.01 -6.68
CA GLU A 25 1.22 4.10 -6.45
C GLU A 25 2.67 3.63 -6.57
N LEU A 26 3.01 2.44 -6.06
CA LEU A 26 4.33 1.83 -6.25
C LEU A 26 4.64 1.60 -7.74
N GLU A 27 3.64 1.21 -8.53
CA GLU A 27 3.78 1.05 -9.99
C GLU A 27 4.01 2.38 -10.68
N LEU A 28 3.25 3.42 -10.34
CA LEU A 28 3.41 4.76 -10.88
C LEU A 28 4.79 5.34 -10.57
N GLN A 29 5.31 5.08 -9.38
CA GLN A 29 6.63 5.52 -8.94
C GLN A 29 7.76 4.59 -9.41
N LYS A 30 7.44 3.52 -10.14
CA LYS A 30 8.40 2.52 -10.66
C LYS A 30 9.20 1.79 -9.57
N HIS A 31 8.63 1.63 -8.37
CA HIS A 31 9.23 0.89 -7.26
C HIS A 31 8.91 -0.61 -7.28
N ILE A 32 8.84 -1.22 -8.46
CA ILE A 32 8.29 -2.57 -8.58
C ILE A 32 9.34 -3.65 -8.26
N GLY A 33 10.63 -3.45 -8.48
CA GLY A 33 11.66 -4.45 -8.21
C GLY A 33 11.23 -5.88 -8.56
N LYS A 34 11.45 -6.83 -7.66
CA LYS A 34 10.94 -8.20 -7.73
C LYS A 34 9.43 -8.34 -7.40
N GLY A 35 8.77 -7.24 -7.04
CA GLY A 35 7.37 -7.24 -6.61
C GLY A 35 7.17 -7.50 -5.13
N THR A 36 8.22 -7.86 -4.36
CA THR A 36 8.11 -8.22 -2.94
C THR A 36 7.40 -7.15 -2.11
N LEU A 37 7.77 -5.88 -2.27
CA LEU A 37 7.11 -4.78 -1.57
C LEU A 37 5.65 -4.61 -2.03
N ARG A 38 5.41 -4.63 -3.33
CA ARG A 38 4.07 -4.47 -3.91
C ARG A 38 3.11 -5.58 -3.47
N ASP A 39 3.59 -6.81 -3.44
CA ASP A 39 2.74 -7.98 -3.21
C ASP A 39 2.69 -8.39 -1.72
N GLY A 40 3.57 -7.82 -0.89
CA GLY A 40 3.66 -8.11 0.54
C GLY A 40 2.66 -7.37 1.43
N PHE A 41 1.71 -6.60 0.88
CA PHE A 41 0.70 -5.92 1.70
C PHE A 41 -0.36 -6.90 2.21
N TYR A 42 -0.59 -6.83 3.51
CA TYR A 42 -1.66 -7.54 4.20
C TYR A 42 -2.40 -6.62 5.17
N HIS A 43 -3.47 -7.08 5.78
CA HIS A 43 -4.29 -6.27 6.66
C HIS A 43 -4.58 -6.97 7.98
N LYS A 44 -4.92 -6.15 8.97
CA LYS A 44 -5.46 -6.58 10.26
C LYS A 44 -6.51 -5.58 10.71
N ILE A 45 -7.66 -6.07 11.15
CA ILE A 45 -8.66 -5.23 11.83
C ILE A 45 -8.53 -5.47 13.33
N VAL A 46 -8.44 -4.39 14.09
CA VAL A 46 -8.36 -4.40 15.55
C VAL A 46 -9.49 -3.57 16.10
N SER A 47 -10.30 -4.18 16.98
CA SER A 47 -11.41 -3.52 17.68
C SER A 47 -11.02 -3.27 19.12
N THR A 48 -11.20 -2.03 19.57
CA THR A 48 -11.13 -1.62 20.97
C THR A 48 -12.54 -1.22 21.43
N PRO A 49 -12.78 -0.95 22.72
CA PRO A 49 -14.09 -0.49 23.18
C PRO A 49 -14.62 0.74 22.43
N ASP A 50 -13.73 1.68 22.07
CA ASP A 50 -14.10 2.98 21.52
C ASP A 50 -13.78 3.12 20.02
N ASN A 51 -12.95 2.24 19.44
CA ASN A 51 -12.44 2.41 18.09
C ASN A 51 -12.28 1.07 17.36
N ILE A 52 -12.41 1.13 16.04
CA ILE A 52 -12.06 0.03 15.14
C ILE A 52 -11.03 0.53 14.14
N PHE A 53 -9.91 -0.17 14.04
CA PHE A 53 -8.78 0.19 13.20
C PHE A 53 -8.59 -0.82 12.08
N LEU A 54 -8.43 -0.34 10.87
CA LEU A 54 -7.90 -1.12 9.75
C LEU A 54 -6.41 -0.81 9.60
N TYR A 55 -5.56 -1.76 9.93
CA TYR A 55 -4.13 -1.69 9.70
C TYR A 55 -3.81 -2.32 8.35
N ILE A 56 -3.09 -1.59 7.51
CA ILE A 56 -2.44 -2.13 6.33
C ILE A 56 -0.95 -2.23 6.63
N MET A 57 -0.40 -3.41 6.49
CA MET A 57 0.94 -3.77 6.92
C MET A 57 1.75 -4.35 5.76
N ASN A 58 3.06 -4.26 5.89
CA ASN A 58 4.00 -4.89 4.97
C ASN A 58 5.32 -5.15 5.74
N ASP A 59 5.77 -6.39 5.75
CA ASP A 59 6.96 -6.79 6.49
C ASP A 59 8.27 -6.61 5.71
N THR A 60 8.21 -5.97 4.54
CA THR A 60 9.39 -5.71 3.73
C THR A 60 10.31 -4.71 4.43
N PRO A 61 11.54 -5.09 4.79
CA PRO A 61 12.43 -4.27 5.64
C PRO A 61 12.76 -2.89 5.07
N TYR A 62 12.71 -2.76 3.74
CA TYR A 62 13.05 -1.52 3.04
C TYR A 62 11.81 -0.66 2.69
N MET A 63 10.62 -1.00 3.16
CA MET A 63 9.39 -0.26 2.84
C MET A 63 9.51 1.23 3.16
N TRP A 64 10.03 1.56 4.35
CA TRP A 64 10.20 2.95 4.77
C TRP A 64 11.26 3.69 3.96
N LEU A 65 12.33 3.01 3.54
CA LEU A 65 13.33 3.60 2.64
C LEU A 65 12.74 3.97 1.30
N VAL A 66 11.85 3.12 0.76
CA VAL A 66 11.14 3.41 -0.49
C VAL A 66 10.15 4.56 -0.30
N ASN A 67 9.44 4.60 0.83
CA ASN A 67 8.47 5.65 1.10
C ASN A 67 9.13 7.01 1.34
N ASP A 68 10.11 7.06 2.21
CA ASP A 68 10.71 8.33 2.67
C ASP A 68 11.85 8.81 1.75
N GLY A 69 12.33 7.96 0.85
CA GLY A 69 13.48 8.27 0.00
C GLY A 69 14.76 8.55 0.79
N LYS A 70 14.81 8.20 2.06
CA LYS A 70 15.99 8.39 2.89
C LYS A 70 16.94 7.23 2.68
N SER A 71 18.04 7.48 2.04
CA SER A 71 19.23 6.66 2.20
C SER A 71 20.34 7.50 2.83
N THR A 72 20.35 7.60 4.13
CA THR A 72 21.57 7.95 4.81
C THR A 72 22.39 6.66 4.89
N GLY A 73 23.45 6.56 4.10
CA GLY A 73 24.45 5.49 4.22
C GLY A 73 23.88 4.07 4.11
N VAL A 74 23.01 3.81 3.12
CA VAL A 74 22.63 2.42 2.83
C VAL A 74 23.85 1.72 2.25
N ASN A 75 24.52 0.96 3.07
CA ASN A 75 25.57 0.03 2.62
C ASN A 75 24.88 -1.12 1.87
N ALA A 76 24.38 -0.82 0.67
CA ALA A 76 23.81 -1.83 -0.18
C ALA A 76 24.93 -2.75 -0.66
N SER A 77 24.80 -4.05 -0.42
CA SER A 77 25.80 -5.00 -0.91
C SER A 77 25.83 -4.98 -2.46
N TYR A 78 27.00 -5.16 -3.03
CA TYR A 78 27.18 -5.30 -4.46
C TYR A 78 26.17 -6.30 -5.06
N ASN A 79 26.01 -7.45 -4.44
CA ASN A 79 25.10 -8.51 -4.89
C ASN A 79 23.63 -8.07 -4.89
N ALA A 80 23.21 -7.23 -3.97
CA ALA A 80 21.84 -6.72 -3.94
C ALA A 80 21.59 -5.76 -5.11
N ILE A 81 22.56 -4.88 -5.41
CA ILE A 81 22.48 -3.95 -6.54
C ILE A 81 22.56 -4.70 -7.87
N ASP A 82 23.46 -5.67 -7.98
CA ASP A 82 23.63 -6.49 -9.18
C ASP A 82 22.36 -7.30 -9.48
N SER A 83 21.77 -7.92 -8.47
CA SER A 83 20.48 -8.61 -8.60
C SER A 83 19.36 -7.68 -9.05
N TRP A 84 19.28 -6.46 -8.49
CA TRP A 84 18.32 -5.44 -8.90
C TRP A 84 18.58 -4.99 -10.35
N THR A 85 19.83 -4.79 -10.73
CA THR A 85 20.23 -4.41 -12.08
C THR A 85 19.83 -5.50 -13.09
N TYR A 86 20.08 -6.76 -12.77
CA TYR A 86 19.69 -7.91 -13.60
C TYR A 86 18.16 -8.01 -13.78
N ASP A 87 17.39 -7.75 -12.73
CA ASP A 87 15.92 -7.73 -12.84
C ASP A 87 15.44 -6.57 -13.75
N LYS A 88 16.12 -5.42 -13.71
CA LYS A 88 15.86 -4.28 -14.61
C LYS A 88 16.19 -4.61 -16.07
N GLU A 89 17.29 -5.30 -16.29
CA GLU A 89 17.73 -5.76 -17.61
C GLU A 89 16.71 -6.75 -18.20
N LYS A 90 16.27 -7.73 -17.43
CA LYS A 90 15.24 -8.69 -17.85
C LYS A 90 13.92 -8.03 -18.26
N ARG A 91 13.59 -6.89 -17.68
CA ARG A 91 12.38 -6.12 -18.02
C ARG A 91 12.60 -5.14 -19.18
N GLY A 92 13.82 -5.08 -19.72
CA GLY A 92 14.17 -4.16 -20.79
C GLY A 92 14.29 -2.69 -20.36
N GLU A 93 14.33 -2.42 -19.04
CA GLU A 93 14.46 -1.07 -18.49
C GLU A 93 15.91 -0.57 -18.50
N LEU A 94 16.86 -1.48 -18.49
CA LEU A 94 18.29 -1.25 -18.67
C LEU A 94 18.81 -2.18 -19.77
N ARG A 95 19.88 -1.76 -20.45
CA ARG A 95 20.59 -2.59 -21.44
C ARG A 95 22.07 -2.32 -21.31
N PHE A 96 22.87 -3.37 -21.29
CA PHE A 96 24.32 -3.32 -21.25
C PHE A 96 24.90 -4.12 -22.42
N GLY A 97 25.93 -3.59 -23.03
CA GLY A 97 26.64 -4.25 -24.15
C GLY A 97 27.56 -5.36 -23.67
N SER A 98 27.93 -5.39 -22.37
CA SER A 98 28.83 -6.38 -21.80
C SER A 98 28.61 -6.51 -20.29
N GLU A 99 29.08 -7.63 -19.70
CA GLU A 99 29.12 -7.82 -18.24
C GLU A 99 29.98 -6.76 -17.54
N HIS A 100 31.06 -6.31 -18.20
CA HIS A 100 31.92 -5.26 -17.67
C HIS A 100 31.17 -3.93 -17.53
N GLU A 101 30.38 -3.56 -18.50
CA GLU A 101 29.56 -2.35 -18.47
C GLU A 101 28.50 -2.45 -17.34
N ARG A 102 27.86 -3.61 -17.18
CA ARG A 102 26.95 -3.86 -16.07
C ARG A 102 27.64 -3.74 -14.72
N ALA A 103 28.81 -4.35 -14.56
CA ALA A 103 29.59 -4.29 -13.32
C ALA A 103 30.01 -2.85 -12.96
N ASN A 104 30.42 -2.06 -13.95
CA ASN A 104 30.73 -0.65 -13.77
C ASN A 104 29.51 0.16 -13.35
N PHE A 105 28.34 -0.10 -13.94
CA PHE A 105 27.10 0.51 -13.53
C PHE A 105 26.74 0.16 -12.07
N VAL A 106 26.85 -1.11 -11.68
CA VAL A 106 26.59 -1.57 -10.31
C VAL A 106 27.52 -0.88 -9.31
N ASN A 107 28.81 -0.76 -9.63
CA ASN A 107 29.79 -0.06 -8.79
C ASN A 107 29.47 1.44 -8.68
N THR A 108 29.07 2.08 -9.77
CA THR A 108 28.69 3.49 -9.79
C THR A 108 27.43 3.72 -8.93
N VAL A 109 26.43 2.85 -9.06
CA VAL A 109 25.22 2.92 -8.21
C VAL A 109 25.58 2.72 -6.74
N LYS A 110 26.45 1.76 -6.44
CA LYS A 110 26.92 1.50 -5.07
C LYS A 110 27.61 2.72 -4.48
N SER A 111 28.60 3.29 -5.18
CA SER A 111 29.31 4.51 -4.74
C SER A 111 28.34 5.68 -4.55
N ASN A 112 27.43 5.90 -5.49
CA ASN A 112 26.41 6.94 -5.35
C ASN A 112 25.49 6.73 -4.14
N LEU A 113 25.16 5.49 -3.79
CA LEU A 113 24.37 5.20 -2.59
C LEU A 113 25.16 5.43 -1.29
N GLU A 114 26.47 5.18 -1.30
CA GLU A 114 27.37 5.41 -0.16
C GLU A 114 27.65 6.92 0.03
N ASP A 115 27.83 7.65 -1.07
CA ASP A 115 28.28 9.05 -1.05
C ASP A 115 27.14 10.07 -1.12
N SER A 116 25.97 9.67 -1.61
CA SER A 116 24.89 10.61 -1.91
C SER A 116 23.81 10.62 -0.84
N TYR A 117 23.58 11.79 -0.27
CA TYR A 117 22.35 12.09 0.43
C TYR A 117 21.20 12.15 -0.60
N TYR A 118 20.52 11.04 -0.81
CA TYR A 118 19.22 11.07 -1.46
C TYR A 118 18.23 11.70 -0.48
N THR A 119 18.16 13.00 -0.49
CA THR A 119 17.11 13.70 0.25
C THR A 119 15.78 13.42 -0.44
N ALA A 120 14.84 12.88 0.31
CA ALA A 120 13.42 12.91 -0.06
C ALA A 120 12.97 14.37 -0.06
N GLY A 121 13.30 15.10 -1.05
CA GLY A 121 13.02 16.53 -1.12
C GLY A 121 13.49 17.07 -2.44
N GLY A 122 12.91 18.11 -2.91
CA GLY A 122 13.25 18.75 -4.15
C GLY A 122 12.63 18.07 -5.37
N LYS A 123 13.39 17.95 -6.46
CA LYS A 123 12.90 17.53 -7.76
C LYS A 123 12.19 16.16 -7.78
N LEU A 124 12.61 15.24 -6.91
CA LEU A 124 12.04 13.89 -6.85
C LEU A 124 10.67 13.82 -6.18
N VAL A 125 10.37 14.71 -5.22
CA VAL A 125 9.02 14.85 -4.66
C VAL A 125 8.06 15.37 -5.72
N ALA A 126 8.50 16.33 -6.53
CA ALA A 126 7.71 16.83 -7.66
C ALA A 126 7.44 15.73 -8.71
N GLU A 127 8.34 14.77 -8.84
CA GLU A 127 8.19 13.60 -9.72
C GLU A 127 7.40 12.44 -9.10
N ARG A 128 6.86 12.58 -7.89
CA ARG A 128 6.10 11.52 -7.16
C ARG A 128 6.90 10.22 -6.99
N ARG A 129 8.18 10.30 -6.72
CA ARG A 129 9.03 9.09 -6.52
C ARG A 129 9.12 8.62 -5.08
N TYR A 130 8.52 9.38 -4.13
CA TYR A 130 8.55 9.11 -2.70
C TYR A 130 7.17 9.32 -2.11
N PHE A 131 7.01 8.99 -0.83
CA PHE A 131 5.76 9.14 -0.10
C PHE A 131 4.59 8.39 -0.74
N PHE A 132 4.86 7.19 -1.28
CA PHE A 132 3.84 6.40 -1.95
C PHE A 132 2.66 6.08 -1.03
N ILE A 133 2.90 5.95 0.29
CA ILE A 133 1.85 5.74 1.30
C ILE A 133 0.92 6.94 1.35
N ASP A 134 1.48 8.16 1.40
CA ASP A 134 0.68 9.39 1.48
C ASP A 134 -0.10 9.62 0.19
N PHE A 135 0.52 9.44 -0.96
CA PHE A 135 -0.17 9.56 -2.25
C PHE A 135 -1.27 8.50 -2.41
N ALA A 136 -1.02 7.27 -2.01
CA ALA A 136 -2.01 6.21 -2.04
C ALA A 136 -3.19 6.52 -1.11
N ARG A 137 -2.92 6.99 0.12
CA ARG A 137 -3.93 7.42 1.09
C ARG A 137 -4.80 8.55 0.54
N GLU A 138 -4.18 9.56 -0.03
CA GLU A 138 -4.92 10.68 -0.63
C GLU A 138 -5.74 10.25 -1.85
N SER A 139 -5.19 9.40 -2.71
CA SER A 139 -5.90 8.85 -3.85
C SER A 139 -7.12 8.03 -3.42
N TRP A 140 -6.98 7.20 -2.38
CA TRP A 140 -8.05 6.41 -1.80
C TRP A 140 -9.15 7.31 -1.20
N LYS A 141 -8.78 8.33 -0.42
CA LYS A 141 -9.73 9.30 0.15
C LYS A 141 -10.49 10.06 -0.94
N LYS A 142 -9.76 10.63 -1.93
CA LYS A 142 -10.35 11.35 -3.07
C LYS A 142 -11.25 10.46 -3.92
N GLY A 143 -10.99 9.16 -3.96
CA GLY A 143 -11.84 8.16 -4.58
C GLY A 143 -13.15 7.87 -3.82
N GLY A 144 -13.50 8.67 -2.81
CA GLY A 144 -14.76 8.58 -2.07
C GLY A 144 -14.81 7.49 -1.01
N ALA A 145 -13.66 7.12 -0.44
CA ALA A 145 -13.55 6.05 0.57
C ALA A 145 -14.48 6.24 1.76
N ILE A 146 -14.50 7.44 2.34
CA ILE A 146 -15.34 7.75 3.50
C ILE A 146 -16.81 7.54 3.16
N LYS A 147 -17.26 8.09 2.03
CA LYS A 147 -18.65 7.93 1.59
C LYS A 147 -19.03 6.46 1.36
N ARG A 148 -18.14 5.66 0.75
CA ARG A 148 -18.41 4.23 0.57
C ARG A 148 -18.54 3.48 1.88
N ILE A 149 -17.74 3.82 2.89
CA ILE A 149 -17.84 3.23 4.23
C ILE A 149 -19.17 3.63 4.87
N GLU A 150 -19.52 4.91 4.84
CA GLU A 150 -20.79 5.43 5.35
C GLU A 150 -22.00 4.76 4.66
N ASP A 151 -22.05 4.75 3.34
CA ASP A 151 -23.13 4.14 2.55
C ASP A 151 -23.26 2.63 2.87
N SER A 152 -22.12 1.94 3.06
CA SER A 152 -22.09 0.52 3.43
C SER A 152 -22.69 0.29 4.81
N ILE A 153 -22.33 1.12 5.80
CA ILE A 153 -22.88 1.04 7.16
C ILE A 153 -24.38 1.31 7.16
N VAL A 154 -24.82 2.37 6.47
CA VAL A 154 -26.24 2.73 6.35
C VAL A 154 -27.04 1.58 5.76
N LYS A 155 -26.55 0.98 4.68
CA LYS A 155 -27.20 -0.17 4.04
C LYS A 155 -27.33 -1.36 4.98
N ASP A 156 -26.26 -1.73 5.68
CA ASP A 156 -26.26 -2.86 6.61
C ASP A 156 -27.25 -2.62 7.78
N VAL A 157 -27.34 -1.38 8.29
CA VAL A 157 -28.32 -0.98 9.32
C VAL A 157 -29.75 -1.09 8.78
N GLN A 158 -30.00 -0.59 7.57
CA GLN A 158 -31.33 -0.68 6.94
C GLN A 158 -31.75 -2.13 6.75
N ASP A 159 -30.86 -3.00 6.32
CA ASP A 159 -31.12 -4.44 6.14
C ASP A 159 -31.50 -5.13 7.46
N ILE A 160 -30.82 -4.77 8.55
CA ILE A 160 -31.13 -5.31 9.89
C ILE A 160 -32.50 -4.84 10.38
N VAL A 161 -32.80 -3.55 10.23
CA VAL A 161 -34.08 -2.97 10.63
C VAL A 161 -35.22 -3.60 9.84
N SER A 162 -35.08 -3.71 8.53
CA SER A 162 -36.07 -4.31 7.64
C SER A 162 -36.39 -5.77 8.03
N LYS A 163 -35.32 -6.58 8.25
CA LYS A 163 -35.45 -7.97 8.70
C LYS A 163 -36.10 -8.08 10.08
N GLY A 164 -35.82 -7.12 10.97
CA GLY A 164 -36.40 -7.04 12.30
C GLY A 164 -37.91 -6.73 12.29
N LEU A 165 -38.33 -5.81 11.41
CA LEU A 165 -39.74 -5.46 11.23
C LEU A 165 -40.56 -6.62 10.65
N VAL A 166 -40.04 -7.30 9.62
CA VAL A 166 -40.72 -8.49 9.04
C VAL A 166 -40.91 -9.59 10.08
N LYS A 167 -39.93 -9.83 10.98
CA LYS A 167 -40.08 -10.81 12.05
C LYS A 167 -41.15 -10.42 13.10
N LYS A 168 -41.36 -9.12 13.34
CA LYS A 168 -42.43 -8.64 14.26
C LYS A 168 -43.82 -8.78 13.65
N GLU A 169 -43.97 -8.51 12.36
CA GLU A 169 -45.24 -8.66 11.67
C GLU A 169 -45.71 -10.13 11.65
N ILE A 170 -44.84 -11.08 11.40
CA ILE A 170 -45.17 -12.52 11.40
C ILE A 170 -45.61 -13.01 12.81
N LYS A 171 -45.10 -12.41 13.89
CA LYS A 171 -45.50 -12.76 15.26
C LYS A 171 -46.84 -12.19 15.67
N LEU A 172 -47.27 -11.08 15.08
CA LEU A 172 -48.57 -10.46 15.38
C LEU A 172 -49.75 -11.10 14.62
N THR A 173 -49.50 -11.88 13.58
CA THR A 173 -50.54 -12.50 12.72
C THR A 173 -50.93 -13.92 13.24
N ILE A 174 -50.27 -14.47 14.22
CA ILE A 174 -50.50 -15.83 14.78
C ILE A 174 -51.12 -15.77 16.18
N GLY A 175 -51.47 -14.61 16.68
CA GLY A 175 -52.18 -14.40 17.98
C GLY A 175 -53.59 -14.02 17.73
#